data_8d52ab5b10258066eb3a2f5562312db1
#
_entry.id   8d52ab5b10258066eb3a2f5562312db1
#
_cell.length_a   1.000
_cell.length_b   1.000
_cell.length_c   1.000
_cell.angle_alpha   90.00
_cell.angle_beta   90.00
_cell.angle_gamma   90.00
#
_symmetry.space_group_name_H-M   'P 1'
#
loop_
_entity.id
_entity.type
_entity.pdbx_description
1 polymer ?
#
loop_
_entity_poly.entity_id
_entity_poly.type
_entity_poly.pdbx_seq_one_letter_code
_entity_poly.pdbx_strand_id
1 'polypeptide(L)'
;NEIGLLEFNGSFADFATPADAETQSYMQYQCDYLYRILPLRAISDIIGEENLFFFTFSLFADPMSSAQRLDRYIDMVLQKTGAKKVNLLPISLGGTVFTAFCDQFTDTDKVNTIVNVVPVLNGTQSVTDMFNRDFDVSAEFWYNEGIPMMISEFTEYGELIGHAVNFLLRALPAEVNAAMLTKIYDILFNNLFV
;
A
#
# COMPACT_ATOMS: atom_id res chain seq x y z
N ASN A 1 -13.48 9.09 -12.59
CA ASN A 1 -12.82 9.95 -11.59
C ASN A 1 -11.54 9.24 -11.18
N GLU A 2 -10.43 9.54 -11.86
CA GLU A 2 -9.12 9.19 -11.38
C GLU A 2 -8.93 9.94 -10.04
N ILE A 3 -8.97 9.19 -8.94
CA ILE A 3 -8.38 9.66 -7.71
C ILE A 3 -6.91 9.84 -8.07
N GLY A 4 -6.48 11.09 -8.23
CA GLY A 4 -5.13 11.42 -8.64
C GLY A 4 -4.16 10.85 -7.62
N LEU A 5 -3.62 9.68 -7.94
CA LEU A 5 -2.45 9.18 -7.24
C LEU A 5 -1.33 10.15 -7.57
N LEU A 6 -0.82 10.82 -6.55
CA LEU A 6 0.40 11.59 -6.67
C LEU A 6 1.49 10.64 -7.21
N GLU A 7 1.97 10.89 -8.41
CA GLU A 7 3.07 10.10 -8.96
C GLU A 7 4.36 10.53 -8.24
N PHE A 8 4.99 9.58 -7.61
CA PHE A 8 6.29 9.78 -6.99
C PHE A 8 7.37 9.79 -8.10
N ASN A 9 7.77 10.98 -8.53
CA ASN A 9 8.76 11.15 -9.59
C ASN A 9 10.17 11.47 -9.06
N GLY A 10 10.52 11.04 -7.87
CA GLY A 10 11.80 11.31 -7.23
C GLY A 10 12.30 10.20 -6.33
N SER A 11 13.54 10.36 -5.84
CA SER A 11 14.10 9.53 -4.78
C SER A 11 13.58 9.97 -3.40
N PHE A 12 13.83 9.16 -2.37
CA PHE A 12 13.52 9.53 -0.98
C PHE A 12 14.20 10.84 -0.57
N ALA A 13 15.41 11.11 -1.07
CA ALA A 13 16.12 12.36 -0.81
C ALA A 13 15.42 13.59 -1.41
N ASP A 14 14.73 13.45 -2.54
CA ASP A 14 14.02 14.56 -3.19
C ASP A 14 12.84 15.05 -2.36
N PHE A 15 12.25 14.19 -1.53
CA PHE A 15 11.11 14.54 -0.67
C PHE A 15 11.51 15.32 0.58
N ALA A 16 12.80 15.42 0.87
CA ALA A 16 13.31 16.29 1.92
C ALA A 16 13.36 17.77 1.48
N THR A 17 13.20 18.08 0.18
CA THR A 17 13.30 19.43 -0.38
C THR A 17 11.90 19.94 -0.77
N PRO A 18 11.43 21.09 -0.28
CA PRO A 18 10.07 21.57 -0.52
C PRO A 18 9.85 22.03 -1.97
N ALA A 19 8.95 21.33 -2.69
CA ALA A 19 8.36 21.88 -3.90
C ALA A 19 7.12 22.76 -3.55
N ASP A 20 6.24 22.24 -2.72
CA ASP A 20 5.19 22.95 -2.00
C ASP A 20 4.95 22.23 -0.67
N ALA A 21 4.46 22.97 0.35
CA ALA A 21 4.40 22.45 1.72
C ALA A 21 3.38 21.31 1.89
N GLU A 22 2.31 21.28 1.10
CA GLU A 22 1.25 20.26 1.21
C GLU A 22 1.71 18.93 0.58
N THR A 23 2.21 18.99 -0.66
CA THR A 23 2.75 17.83 -1.37
C THR A 23 3.92 17.20 -0.62
N GLN A 24 4.84 18.05 -0.12
CA GLN A 24 5.98 17.61 0.67
C GLN A 24 5.54 16.91 1.96
N SER A 25 4.59 17.48 2.69
CA SER A 25 4.10 16.90 3.94
C SER A 25 3.50 15.51 3.71
N TYR A 26 2.73 15.33 2.64
CA TYR A 26 2.16 14.04 2.28
C TYR A 26 3.24 13.02 1.87
N MET A 27 4.18 13.43 1.03
CA MET A 27 5.27 12.57 0.55
C MET A 27 6.20 12.16 1.70
N GLN A 28 6.55 13.10 2.58
CA GLN A 28 7.33 12.82 3.77
C GLN A 28 6.63 11.81 4.68
N TYR A 29 5.33 11.98 4.91
CA TYR A 29 4.54 11.03 5.68
C TYR A 29 4.58 9.61 5.09
N GLN A 30 4.46 9.48 3.77
CA GLN A 30 4.54 8.17 3.10
C GLN A 30 5.93 7.54 3.25
N CYS A 31 7.00 8.32 3.11
CA CYS A 31 8.36 7.84 3.31
C CYS A 31 8.58 7.40 4.77
N ASP A 32 8.17 8.20 5.74
CA ASP A 32 8.30 7.88 7.17
C ASP A 32 7.50 6.63 7.54
N TYR A 33 6.30 6.46 6.97
CA TYR A 33 5.50 5.26 7.13
C TYR A 33 6.22 4.01 6.60
N LEU A 34 6.79 4.09 5.39
CA LEU A 34 7.53 2.98 4.79
C LEU A 34 8.78 2.62 5.59
N TYR A 35 9.53 3.61 6.08
CA TYR A 35 10.68 3.38 6.96
C TYR A 35 10.30 2.72 8.30
N ARG A 36 9.06 2.90 8.74
CA ARG A 36 8.55 2.29 9.97
C ARG A 36 8.17 0.81 9.76
N ILE A 37 7.54 0.48 8.63
CA ILE A 37 7.02 -0.88 8.38
C ILE A 37 8.00 -1.80 7.65
N LEU A 38 8.99 -1.24 6.98
CA LEU A 38 9.98 -1.98 6.19
C LEU A 38 11.40 -1.64 6.64
N PRO A 39 12.35 -2.58 6.57
CA PRO A 39 13.75 -2.34 6.97
C PRO A 39 14.52 -1.51 5.92
N LEU A 40 13.91 -0.46 5.38
CA LEU A 40 14.48 0.36 4.31
C LEU A 40 15.64 1.21 4.79
N ARG A 41 15.75 1.53 6.10
CA ARG A 41 16.89 2.30 6.64
C ARG A 41 18.21 1.58 6.39
N ALA A 42 18.27 0.27 6.64
CA ALA A 42 19.47 -0.51 6.36
C ALA A 42 19.84 -0.52 4.87
N ILE A 43 18.85 -0.42 3.98
CA ILE A 43 19.08 -0.30 2.55
C ILE A 43 19.54 1.11 2.20
N SER A 44 18.86 2.15 2.68
CA SER A 44 19.23 3.54 2.40
C SER A 44 20.61 3.93 2.97
N ASP A 45 20.99 3.36 4.11
CA ASP A 45 22.33 3.55 4.70
C ASP A 45 23.45 2.99 3.81
N ILE A 46 23.15 1.99 2.98
CA ILE A 46 24.11 1.36 2.06
C ILE A 46 24.14 2.06 0.71
N ILE A 47 22.97 2.36 0.13
CA ILE A 47 22.86 2.86 -1.25
C ILE A 47 22.66 4.37 -1.34
N GLY A 48 22.33 5.06 -0.24
CA GLY A 48 21.92 6.46 -0.17
C GLY A 48 20.42 6.64 -0.47
N GLU A 49 19.77 7.59 0.21
CA GLU A 49 18.36 7.92 -0.01
C GLU A 49 18.09 8.45 -1.43
N GLU A 50 19.08 9.06 -2.06
CA GLU A 50 19.03 9.54 -3.44
C GLU A 50 18.91 8.41 -4.48
N ASN A 51 19.25 7.18 -4.09
CA ASN A 51 19.13 5.98 -4.92
C ASN A 51 17.95 5.08 -4.53
N LEU A 52 17.15 5.47 -3.56
CA LEU A 52 15.95 4.77 -3.14
C LEU A 52 14.71 5.46 -3.74
N PHE A 53 13.98 4.75 -4.59
CA PHE A 53 12.82 5.23 -5.32
C PHE A 53 11.58 4.43 -4.94
N PHE A 54 10.42 5.07 -4.96
CA PHE A 54 9.17 4.48 -4.56
C PHE A 54 8.12 4.61 -5.68
N PHE A 55 7.64 3.49 -6.17
CA PHE A 55 6.59 3.43 -7.19
C PHE A 55 5.24 3.05 -6.55
N THR A 56 4.22 3.86 -6.78
CA THR A 56 2.85 3.63 -6.33
C THR A 56 1.92 3.30 -7.49
N PHE A 57 0.88 2.53 -7.19
CA PHE A 57 -0.19 2.21 -8.12
C PHE A 57 -1.52 2.07 -7.36
N SER A 58 -2.64 2.23 -8.06
CA SER A 58 -3.95 2.04 -7.46
C SER A 58 -4.21 0.57 -7.20
N LEU A 59 -4.77 0.26 -6.03
CA LEU A 59 -5.20 -1.09 -5.65
C LEU A 59 -6.18 -1.70 -6.68
N PHE A 60 -6.98 -0.85 -7.33
CA PHE A 60 -8.02 -1.25 -8.29
C PHE A 60 -7.63 -0.99 -9.75
N ALA A 61 -6.40 -0.55 -10.00
CA ALA A 61 -5.94 -0.36 -11.37
C ALA A 61 -5.67 -1.72 -12.04
N ASP A 62 -5.87 -1.74 -13.35
CA ASP A 62 -5.46 -2.88 -14.16
C ASP A 62 -3.94 -3.10 -14.02
N PRO A 63 -3.50 -4.33 -13.64
CA PRO A 63 -2.09 -4.64 -13.47
C PRO A 63 -1.24 -4.41 -14.73
N MET A 64 -1.82 -4.61 -15.92
CA MET A 64 -1.12 -4.41 -17.19
C MET A 64 -0.83 -2.93 -17.44
N SER A 65 -1.80 -2.04 -17.14
CA SER A 65 -1.60 -0.59 -17.19
C SER A 65 -0.58 -0.11 -16.16
N SER A 66 -0.62 -0.69 -14.95
CA SER A 66 0.35 -0.40 -13.88
C SER A 66 1.76 -0.84 -14.26
N ALA A 67 1.90 -1.98 -14.95
CA ALA A 67 3.18 -2.46 -15.47
C ALA A 67 3.78 -1.51 -16.52
N GLN A 68 2.96 -0.95 -17.41
CA GLN A 68 3.41 0.06 -18.38
C GLN A 68 3.86 1.36 -17.71
N ARG A 69 3.20 1.75 -16.61
CA ARG A 69 3.64 2.89 -15.81
C ARG A 69 4.95 2.59 -15.09
N LEU A 70 5.11 1.37 -14.55
CA LEU A 70 6.36 0.92 -13.94
C LEU A 70 7.52 0.96 -14.93
N ASP A 71 7.33 0.52 -16.18
CA ASP A 71 8.38 0.58 -17.20
C ASP A 71 8.86 2.02 -17.45
N ARG A 72 7.92 2.95 -17.64
CA ARG A 72 8.25 4.39 -17.79
C ARG A 72 8.93 4.97 -16.55
N TYR A 73 8.49 4.54 -15.37
CA TYR A 73 9.09 4.96 -14.11
C TYR A 73 10.54 4.45 -13.97
N ILE A 74 10.81 3.22 -14.38
CA ILE A 74 12.17 2.66 -14.43
C ILE A 74 13.04 3.49 -15.36
N ASP A 75 12.54 3.87 -16.56
CA ASP A 75 13.28 4.73 -17.49
C ASP A 75 13.64 6.08 -16.86
N MET A 76 12.71 6.70 -16.16
CA MET A 76 12.96 7.95 -15.42
C MET A 76 14.04 7.76 -14.35
N VAL A 77 13.98 6.68 -13.56
CA VAL A 77 14.98 6.36 -12.52
C VAL A 77 16.36 6.19 -13.15
N LEU A 78 16.48 5.41 -14.23
CA LEU A 78 17.73 5.17 -14.93
C LEU A 78 18.31 6.48 -15.50
N GLN A 79 17.46 7.32 -16.08
CA GLN A 79 17.88 8.63 -16.59
C GLN A 79 18.37 9.55 -15.45
N LYS A 80 17.65 9.58 -14.33
CA LYS A 80 17.95 10.45 -13.19
C LYS A 80 19.23 10.04 -12.47
N THR A 81 19.44 8.74 -12.30
CA THR A 81 20.60 8.20 -11.56
C THR A 81 21.82 7.97 -12.42
N GLY A 82 21.67 7.88 -13.74
CA GLY A 82 22.73 7.44 -14.66
C GLY A 82 23.07 5.93 -14.52
N ALA A 83 22.29 5.19 -13.75
CA ALA A 83 22.46 3.75 -13.60
C ALA A 83 22.06 3.01 -14.89
N LYS A 84 22.63 1.82 -15.10
CA LYS A 84 22.29 0.97 -16.24
C LYS A 84 21.10 0.06 -15.95
N LYS A 85 20.91 -0.31 -14.71
CA LYS A 85 19.88 -1.24 -14.25
C LYS A 85 19.37 -0.84 -12.86
N VAL A 86 18.13 -1.22 -12.58
CA VAL A 86 17.51 -1.07 -11.26
C VAL A 86 17.43 -2.41 -10.52
N ASN A 87 17.38 -2.37 -9.21
CA ASN A 87 16.92 -3.48 -8.39
C ASN A 87 15.46 -3.19 -8.00
N LEU A 88 14.60 -4.20 -8.11
CA LEU A 88 13.17 -4.08 -7.78
C LEU A 88 12.86 -4.80 -6.47
N LEU A 89 12.04 -4.16 -5.65
CA LEU A 89 11.52 -4.71 -4.40
C LEU A 89 9.98 -4.72 -4.44
N PRO A 90 9.35 -5.65 -5.18
CA PRO A 90 7.89 -5.77 -5.20
C PRO A 90 7.37 -6.21 -3.83
N ILE A 91 6.40 -5.44 -3.29
CA ILE A 91 5.82 -5.68 -1.97
C ILE A 91 4.35 -6.01 -2.13
N SER A 92 3.88 -7.12 -1.52
CA SER A 92 2.48 -7.54 -1.49
C SER A 92 1.87 -7.54 -2.92
N LEU A 93 0.86 -6.72 -3.19
CA LEU A 93 0.21 -6.58 -4.50
C LEU A 93 1.18 -6.07 -5.59
N GLY A 94 2.31 -5.46 -5.22
CA GLY A 94 3.39 -5.14 -6.16
C GLY A 94 3.93 -6.36 -6.92
N GLY A 95 3.79 -7.56 -6.34
CA GLY A 95 4.11 -8.81 -7.01
C GLY A 95 3.24 -9.08 -8.25
N THR A 96 1.94 -8.74 -8.20
CA THR A 96 1.04 -8.87 -9.35
C THR A 96 1.43 -7.89 -10.48
N VAL A 97 1.71 -6.63 -10.14
CA VAL A 97 2.17 -5.63 -11.12
C VAL A 97 3.51 -6.06 -11.72
N PHE A 98 4.41 -6.59 -10.90
CA PHE A 98 5.70 -7.10 -11.39
C PHE A 98 5.53 -8.33 -12.31
N THR A 99 4.60 -9.24 -12.02
CA THR A 99 4.29 -10.37 -12.92
C THR A 99 3.79 -9.87 -14.27
N ALA A 100 2.88 -8.89 -14.27
CA ALA A 100 2.40 -8.25 -15.50
C ALA A 100 3.52 -7.50 -16.25
N PHE A 101 4.46 -6.91 -15.52
CA PHE A 101 5.65 -6.28 -16.11
C PHE A 101 6.54 -7.32 -16.81
N CYS A 102 6.81 -8.45 -16.20
CA CYS A 102 7.58 -9.52 -16.81
C CYS A 102 6.91 -10.10 -18.06
N ASP A 103 5.59 -10.18 -18.07
CA ASP A 103 4.83 -10.67 -19.23
C ASP A 103 4.90 -9.71 -20.43
N GLN A 104 4.81 -8.40 -20.16
CA GLN A 104 4.84 -7.37 -21.21
C GLN A 104 6.26 -7.03 -21.70
N PHE A 105 7.26 -7.11 -20.84
CA PHE A 105 8.63 -6.61 -21.09
C PHE A 105 9.66 -7.73 -20.87
N THR A 106 9.51 -8.85 -21.58
CA THR A 106 10.35 -10.06 -21.46
C THR A 106 11.83 -9.84 -21.76
N ASP A 107 12.15 -8.87 -22.61
CA ASP A 107 13.52 -8.57 -23.06
C ASP A 107 14.13 -7.35 -22.33
N THR A 108 13.61 -7.01 -21.16
CA THR A 108 14.12 -5.83 -20.48
C THR A 108 15.47 -6.08 -19.80
N ASP A 109 16.51 -5.40 -20.31
CA ASP A 109 17.82 -5.33 -19.68
C ASP A 109 17.88 -4.32 -18.52
N LYS A 110 16.75 -3.67 -18.19
CA LYS A 110 16.66 -2.60 -17.20
C LYS A 110 16.71 -3.11 -15.75
N VAL A 111 16.37 -4.38 -15.52
CA VAL A 111 16.31 -4.98 -14.18
C VAL A 111 17.53 -5.85 -13.92
N ASN A 112 18.16 -5.66 -12.76
CA ASN A 112 19.30 -6.44 -12.31
C ASN A 112 18.90 -7.54 -11.32
N THR A 113 18.20 -7.15 -10.27
CA THR A 113 17.81 -8.07 -9.17
C THR A 113 16.40 -7.77 -8.74
N ILE A 114 15.69 -8.82 -8.34
CA ILE A 114 14.33 -8.74 -7.82
C ILE A 114 14.30 -9.43 -6.47
N VAL A 115 13.79 -8.73 -5.46
CA VAL A 115 13.53 -9.28 -4.13
C VAL A 115 12.06 -9.10 -3.81
N ASN A 116 11.30 -10.17 -3.86
CA ASN A 116 9.88 -10.14 -3.54
C ASN A 116 9.64 -10.19 -2.03
N VAL A 117 8.86 -9.26 -1.50
CA VAL A 117 8.45 -9.20 -0.10
C VAL A 117 6.97 -9.54 -0.01
N VAL A 118 6.64 -10.68 0.60
CA VAL A 118 5.27 -11.23 0.72
C VAL A 118 4.42 -11.05 -0.54
N PRO A 119 4.90 -11.47 -1.73
CA PRO A 119 4.30 -11.08 -2.99
C PRO A 119 2.97 -11.80 -3.24
N VAL A 120 2.00 -11.08 -3.79
CA VAL A 120 0.75 -11.65 -4.30
C VAL A 120 0.97 -11.99 -5.77
N LEU A 121 1.40 -13.22 -6.08
CA LEU A 121 1.69 -13.65 -7.46
C LEU A 121 0.48 -14.32 -8.11
N ASN A 122 -0.28 -15.11 -7.37
CA ASN A 122 -1.41 -15.92 -7.85
C ASN A 122 -2.72 -15.59 -7.11
N GLY A 123 -2.89 -14.34 -6.65
CA GLY A 123 -4.00 -13.95 -5.82
C GLY A 123 -3.75 -14.21 -4.32
N THR A 124 -4.74 -13.93 -3.51
CA THR A 124 -4.71 -14.14 -2.06
C THR A 124 -6.08 -14.59 -1.57
N GLN A 125 -6.10 -15.50 -0.60
CA GLN A 125 -7.34 -15.99 0.00
C GLN A 125 -8.15 -14.82 0.61
N SER A 126 -7.49 -13.86 1.24
CA SER A 126 -8.15 -12.69 1.83
C SER A 126 -8.97 -11.88 0.80
N VAL A 127 -8.48 -11.74 -0.43
CA VAL A 127 -9.22 -11.09 -1.51
C VAL A 127 -10.37 -11.98 -1.99
N THR A 128 -10.16 -13.28 -2.08
CA THR A 128 -11.21 -14.24 -2.43
C THR A 128 -12.34 -14.22 -1.40
N ASP A 129 -12.00 -14.25 -0.12
CA ASP A 129 -12.96 -14.19 0.99
C ASP A 129 -13.74 -12.87 0.96
N MET A 130 -13.05 -11.76 0.64
CA MET A 130 -13.69 -10.46 0.45
C MET A 130 -14.74 -10.49 -0.66
N PHE A 131 -14.43 -11.03 -1.83
CA PHE A 131 -15.38 -11.10 -2.95
C PHE A 131 -16.50 -12.11 -2.71
N ASN A 132 -16.21 -13.20 -2.03
CA ASN A 132 -17.20 -14.21 -1.65
C ASN A 132 -18.06 -13.80 -0.46
N ARG A 133 -17.74 -12.69 0.21
CA ARG A 133 -18.34 -12.24 1.48
C ARG A 133 -18.18 -13.26 2.62
N ASP A 134 -17.06 -13.97 2.59
CA ASP A 134 -16.74 -15.04 3.54
C ASP A 134 -15.81 -14.50 4.66
N PHE A 135 -16.26 -13.39 5.28
CA PHE A 135 -15.54 -12.80 6.41
C PHE A 135 -16.14 -13.25 7.73
N ASP A 136 -15.27 -13.44 8.70
CA ASP A 136 -15.70 -13.41 10.09
C ASP A 136 -16.01 -11.94 10.48
N VAL A 137 -17.30 -11.59 10.42
CA VAL A 137 -17.84 -10.32 10.93
C VAL A 137 -18.34 -10.47 12.37
N SER A 138 -17.84 -11.50 13.10
CA SER A 138 -18.21 -11.68 14.48
C SER A 138 -17.82 -10.45 15.31
N ALA A 139 -18.67 -10.10 16.28
CA ALA A 139 -18.36 -9.01 17.19
C ALA A 139 -17.07 -9.30 17.98
N GLU A 140 -16.77 -10.56 18.25
CA GLU A 140 -15.57 -10.99 18.96
C GLU A 140 -14.30 -10.66 18.19
N PHE A 141 -14.22 -11.00 16.90
CA PHE A 141 -13.10 -10.62 16.03
C PHE A 141 -12.91 -9.11 15.99
N TRP A 142 -13.98 -8.37 15.73
CA TRP A 142 -13.88 -6.91 15.60
C TRP A 142 -13.46 -6.22 16.88
N TYR A 143 -13.96 -6.67 18.05
CA TYR A 143 -13.58 -6.06 19.33
C TYR A 143 -12.16 -6.37 19.78
N ASN A 144 -11.68 -7.56 19.47
CA ASN A 144 -10.40 -8.02 19.99
C ASN A 144 -9.25 -7.74 19.03
N GLU A 145 -9.52 -7.68 17.72
CA GLU A 145 -8.49 -7.59 16.68
C GLU A 145 -8.75 -6.45 15.69
N GLY A 146 -9.91 -6.40 15.05
CA GLY A 146 -10.17 -5.50 13.94
C GLY A 146 -10.14 -4.01 14.32
N ILE A 147 -10.89 -3.60 15.31
CA ILE A 147 -10.96 -2.19 15.75
C ILE A 147 -9.63 -1.73 16.37
N PRO A 148 -9.01 -2.46 17.30
CA PRO A 148 -7.69 -2.10 17.81
C PRO A 148 -6.63 -1.95 16.71
N MET A 149 -6.60 -2.85 15.74
CA MET A 149 -5.67 -2.79 14.62
C MET A 149 -5.92 -1.54 13.75
N MET A 150 -7.17 -1.26 13.39
CA MET A 150 -7.50 -0.07 12.59
C MET A 150 -7.13 1.23 13.30
N ILE A 151 -7.30 1.31 14.60
CA ILE A 151 -7.11 2.55 15.34
C ILE A 151 -5.66 2.78 15.70
N SER A 152 -4.89 1.73 15.99
CA SER A 152 -3.44 1.83 16.24
C SER A 152 -2.65 2.37 15.04
N GLU A 153 -3.18 2.18 13.83
CA GLU A 153 -2.53 2.62 12.58
C GLU A 153 -2.84 4.09 12.22
N PHE A 154 -3.89 4.69 12.76
CA PHE A 154 -4.40 5.96 12.22
C PHE A 154 -4.01 7.23 12.96
N THR A 155 -3.62 7.21 14.23
CA THR A 155 -3.23 8.43 14.96
C THR A 155 -2.30 8.17 16.15
N GLU A 156 -1.55 9.22 16.53
CA GLU A 156 -0.76 9.28 17.77
C GLU A 156 -1.64 9.12 19.05
N TYR A 157 -2.95 9.40 18.94
CA TYR A 157 -3.97 9.20 19.98
C TYR A 157 -4.86 7.98 19.72
N GLY A 158 -4.49 7.13 18.75
CA GLY A 158 -5.31 6.01 18.28
C GLY A 158 -5.69 5.02 19.39
N GLU A 159 -4.77 4.71 20.27
CA GLU A 159 -5.05 3.78 21.39
C GLU A 159 -6.18 4.30 22.30
N LEU A 160 -6.15 5.58 22.69
CA LEU A 160 -7.17 6.14 23.57
C LEU A 160 -8.55 6.19 22.89
N ILE A 161 -8.57 6.65 21.63
CA ILE A 161 -9.80 6.68 20.82
C ILE A 161 -10.30 5.26 20.59
N GLY A 162 -9.40 4.32 20.33
CA GLY A 162 -9.70 2.90 20.17
C GLY A 162 -10.36 2.27 21.37
N HIS A 163 -9.81 2.52 22.51
CA HIS A 163 -10.41 2.04 23.76
C HIS A 163 -11.78 2.65 24.02
N ALA A 164 -11.96 3.94 23.74
CA ALA A 164 -13.26 4.60 23.89
C ALA A 164 -14.30 4.05 22.90
N VAL A 165 -13.93 3.88 21.62
CA VAL A 165 -14.82 3.30 20.59
C VAL A 165 -15.15 1.84 20.92
N ASN A 166 -14.15 1.05 21.31
CA ASN A 166 -14.35 -0.34 21.71
C ASN A 166 -15.28 -0.46 22.92
N PHE A 167 -15.12 0.42 23.92
CA PHE A 167 -16.01 0.48 25.09
C PHE A 167 -17.44 0.81 24.69
N LEU A 168 -17.64 1.81 23.81
CA LEU A 168 -18.98 2.20 23.33
C LEU A 168 -19.64 1.07 22.51
N LEU A 169 -18.89 0.41 21.66
CA LEU A 169 -19.40 -0.71 20.86
C LEU A 169 -19.79 -1.91 21.75
N ARG A 170 -19.01 -2.21 22.79
CA ARG A 170 -19.35 -3.27 23.76
C ARG A 170 -20.58 -2.98 24.62
N ALA A 171 -21.00 -1.72 24.66
CA ALA A 171 -22.27 -1.36 25.32
C ALA A 171 -23.52 -1.74 24.51
N LEU A 172 -23.36 -2.09 23.23
CA LEU A 172 -24.44 -2.57 22.37
C LEU A 172 -24.48 -4.11 22.33
N PRO A 173 -25.66 -4.71 22.12
CA PRO A 173 -25.75 -6.15 21.87
C PRO A 173 -24.90 -6.59 20.70
N ALA A 174 -24.29 -7.77 20.79
CA ALA A 174 -23.38 -8.28 19.75
C ALA A 174 -24.04 -8.38 18.37
N GLU A 175 -25.32 -8.75 18.33
CA GLU A 175 -26.11 -8.87 17.11
C GLU A 175 -26.31 -7.52 16.42
N VAL A 176 -26.46 -6.43 17.18
CA VAL A 176 -26.59 -5.07 16.65
C VAL A 176 -25.27 -4.63 16.00
N ASN A 177 -24.16 -4.92 16.66
CA ASN A 177 -22.84 -4.61 16.13
C ASN A 177 -22.53 -5.42 14.86
N ALA A 178 -22.81 -6.71 14.86
CA ALA A 178 -22.64 -7.56 13.68
C ALA A 178 -23.48 -7.06 12.49
N ALA A 179 -24.75 -6.70 12.73
CA ALA A 179 -25.61 -6.15 11.70
C ALA A 179 -25.13 -4.79 11.18
N MET A 180 -24.60 -3.93 12.05
CA MET A 180 -24.03 -2.63 11.67
C MET A 180 -22.76 -2.80 10.85
N LEU A 181 -21.86 -3.68 11.25
CA LEU A 181 -20.62 -3.98 10.52
C LEU A 181 -20.91 -4.59 9.16
N THR A 182 -21.84 -5.54 9.08
CA THR A 182 -22.29 -6.10 7.79
C THR A 182 -22.83 -4.99 6.87
N LYS A 183 -23.62 -4.05 7.42
CA LYS A 183 -24.17 -2.94 6.64
C LYS A 183 -23.09 -1.97 6.16
N ILE A 184 -22.10 -1.65 7.00
CA ILE A 184 -20.95 -0.83 6.62
C ILE A 184 -20.17 -1.53 5.50
N TYR A 185 -19.92 -2.82 5.66
CA TYR A 185 -19.24 -3.62 4.63
C TYR A 185 -20.00 -3.60 3.29
N ASP A 186 -21.31 -3.85 3.31
CA ASP A 186 -22.14 -3.79 2.08
C ASP A 186 -22.07 -2.43 1.38
N ILE A 187 -22.10 -1.34 2.15
CA ILE A 187 -21.98 0.02 1.61
C ILE A 187 -20.61 0.22 0.97
N LEU A 188 -19.55 -0.15 1.68
CA LEU A 188 -18.19 -0.02 1.16
C LEU A 188 -17.99 -0.89 -0.09
N PHE A 189 -18.43 -2.14 -0.04
CA PHE A 189 -18.29 -3.07 -1.16
C PHE A 189 -19.02 -2.55 -2.42
N ASN A 190 -20.26 -2.14 -2.27
CA ASN A 190 -21.07 -1.64 -3.40
C ASN A 190 -20.56 -0.31 -3.97
N ASN A 191 -19.85 0.50 -3.20
CA ASN A 191 -19.29 1.77 -3.69
C ASN A 191 -17.87 1.63 -4.25
N LEU A 192 -17.13 0.59 -3.86
CA LEU A 192 -15.75 0.37 -4.31
C LEU A 192 -15.65 -0.60 -5.49
N PHE A 193 -16.60 -1.55 -5.62
CA PHE A 193 -16.49 -2.67 -6.55
C PHE A 193 -17.67 -2.80 -7.53
N VAL A 194 -18.72 -2.01 -7.42
CA VAL A 194 -19.86 -1.96 -8.30
C VAL A 194 -20.07 -0.55 -8.83
#